data_b64b8c0cda7eff84f93576c04a5e1f6d
#
_entry.id   b64b8c0cda7eff84f93576c04a5e1f6d
#
_cell.length_a   1.000
_cell.length_b   1.000
_cell.length_c   1.000
_cell.angle_alpha   90.00
_cell.angle_beta   90.00
_cell.angle_gamma   90.00
#
_symmetry.space_group_name_H-M   'P 1'
#
loop_
_entity.id
_entity.type
_entity.pdbx_description
1 polymer ?
#
loop_
_entity_poly.entity_id
_entity_poly.type
_entity_poly.pdbx_seq_one_letter_code
_entity_poly.pdbx_strand_id
1 'polypeptide(L)'
;LHTQARQINVIAYSSGAMVANGGLARLDTPDPRFPQDSLRLGEVYYAAPDADFRTFVGYLQRQKGIGKRATVAINMHDSVLRWSSLHQRASRAGRPDLGELSEDDTRWLLQAAADDAIDVLWVKPEGLPGLAQSSHTFWYDHPWVSTDLLLKMLFGLPPAERGLEAGVSAAGVKYWEFSPDYGQRLWTIMQRLGEQAARAPDSTTVKP
;
A
#
# COMPACT_ATOMS: atom_id res chain seq x y z
N LEU A 1 -6.15 -13.86 -21.07
CA LEU A 1 -5.25 -12.69 -21.25
C LEU A 1 -3.82 -13.21 -21.44
N HIS A 2 -3.32 -13.18 -22.68
CA HIS A 2 -1.95 -13.58 -23.01
C HIS A 2 -1.01 -12.38 -22.92
N THR A 3 -0.79 -11.87 -21.70
CA THR A 3 0.20 -10.80 -21.48
C THR A 3 1.60 -11.40 -21.28
N GLN A 4 2.62 -10.72 -21.81
CA GLN A 4 4.04 -11.02 -21.57
C GLN A 4 4.54 -10.43 -20.25
N ALA A 5 3.70 -9.71 -19.49
CA ALA A 5 4.05 -9.13 -18.22
C ALA A 5 4.48 -10.20 -17.21
N ARG A 6 5.59 -9.98 -16.53
CA ARG A 6 6.09 -10.88 -15.48
C ARG A 6 5.23 -10.80 -14.22
N GLN A 7 4.65 -9.64 -13.97
CA GLN A 7 3.88 -9.31 -12.77
C GLN A 7 2.84 -8.24 -13.09
N ILE A 8 1.71 -8.28 -12.41
CA ILE A 8 0.65 -7.27 -12.46
C ILE A 8 0.57 -6.63 -11.08
N ASN A 9 0.83 -5.35 -10.99
CA ASN A 9 0.68 -4.57 -9.76
C ASN A 9 -0.63 -3.77 -9.80
N VAL A 10 -1.21 -3.53 -8.64
CA VAL A 10 -2.47 -2.81 -8.50
C VAL A 10 -2.26 -1.55 -7.67
N ILE A 11 -2.62 -0.40 -8.24
CA ILE A 11 -2.74 0.87 -7.50
C ILE A 11 -4.22 1.22 -7.48
N ALA A 12 -4.78 1.37 -6.30
CA ALA A 12 -6.16 1.74 -6.10
C ALA A 12 -6.27 3.01 -5.27
N TYR A 13 -6.83 4.07 -5.85
CA TYR A 13 -6.96 5.37 -5.23
C TYR A 13 -8.40 5.68 -4.84
N SER A 14 -8.59 6.26 -3.67
CA SER A 14 -9.88 6.74 -3.18
C SER A 14 -10.98 5.66 -3.29
N SER A 15 -12.11 5.95 -3.92
CA SER A 15 -13.22 5.01 -4.12
C SER A 15 -12.86 3.80 -5.01
N GLY A 16 -11.80 3.89 -5.83
CA GLY A 16 -11.25 2.76 -6.57
C GLY A 16 -10.80 1.62 -5.66
N ALA A 17 -10.48 1.92 -4.40
CA ALA A 17 -10.12 0.93 -3.40
C ALA A 17 -11.27 -0.07 -3.10
N MET A 18 -12.53 0.37 -3.14
CA MET A 18 -13.68 -0.54 -2.96
C MET A 18 -13.73 -1.60 -4.06
N VAL A 19 -13.51 -1.17 -5.29
CA VAL A 19 -13.55 -2.05 -6.47
C VAL A 19 -12.38 -3.03 -6.44
N ALA A 20 -11.16 -2.52 -6.24
CA ALA A 20 -9.95 -3.34 -6.23
C ALA A 20 -9.96 -4.33 -5.05
N ASN A 21 -10.24 -3.86 -3.83
CA ASN A 21 -10.25 -4.68 -2.63
C ASN A 21 -11.31 -5.79 -2.71
N GLY A 22 -12.54 -5.44 -3.10
CA GLY A 22 -13.62 -6.41 -3.30
C GLY A 22 -13.36 -7.39 -4.43
N GLY A 23 -12.73 -6.93 -5.52
CA GLY A 23 -12.32 -7.78 -6.65
C GLY A 23 -11.25 -8.79 -6.26
N LEU A 24 -10.18 -8.31 -5.59
CA LEU A 24 -9.10 -9.17 -5.11
C LEU A 24 -9.57 -10.19 -4.08
N ALA A 25 -10.47 -9.82 -3.16
CA ALA A 25 -11.03 -10.73 -2.19
C ALA A 25 -11.81 -11.91 -2.81
N ARG A 26 -12.29 -11.79 -4.05
CA ARG A 26 -12.96 -12.88 -4.78
C ARG A 26 -11.98 -13.91 -5.35
N LEU A 27 -10.70 -13.55 -5.48
CA LEU A 27 -9.66 -14.47 -5.93
C LEU A 27 -9.34 -15.56 -4.89
N ASP A 28 -9.80 -15.39 -3.65
CA ASP A 28 -9.76 -16.42 -2.60
C ASP A 28 -10.61 -17.65 -2.96
N THR A 29 -11.62 -17.48 -3.81
CA THR A 29 -12.47 -18.59 -4.27
C THR A 29 -11.86 -19.19 -5.53
N PRO A 30 -11.45 -20.48 -5.51
CA PRO A 30 -10.91 -21.13 -6.69
C PRO A 30 -11.89 -21.10 -7.87
N ASP A 31 -11.46 -20.54 -8.98
CA ASP A 31 -12.20 -20.62 -10.26
C ASP A 31 -11.32 -21.36 -11.27
N PRO A 32 -11.75 -22.53 -11.77
CA PRO A 32 -10.97 -23.30 -12.74
C PRO A 32 -10.61 -22.51 -14.00
N ARG A 33 -11.38 -21.47 -14.33
CA ARG A 33 -11.11 -20.60 -15.50
C ARG A 33 -9.94 -19.64 -15.25
N PHE A 34 -9.66 -19.36 -13.97
CA PHE A 34 -8.64 -18.40 -13.54
C PHE A 34 -7.82 -18.99 -12.38
N PRO A 35 -6.87 -19.91 -12.64
CA PRO A 35 -5.96 -20.40 -11.61
C PRO A 35 -5.25 -19.21 -10.95
N GLN A 36 -5.23 -19.17 -9.61
CA GLN A 36 -4.66 -18.04 -8.85
C GLN A 36 -3.24 -17.69 -9.32
N ASP A 37 -2.42 -18.71 -9.57
CA ASP A 37 -1.03 -18.54 -10.05
C ASP A 37 -0.94 -17.93 -11.45
N SER A 38 -2.02 -18.01 -12.25
CA SER A 38 -2.02 -17.44 -13.60
C SER A 38 -2.10 -15.93 -13.64
N LEU A 39 -2.57 -15.30 -12.57
CA LEU A 39 -2.73 -13.83 -12.50
C LEU A 39 -1.40 -13.11 -12.26
N ARG A 40 -0.37 -13.81 -11.77
CA ARG A 40 0.93 -13.21 -11.47
C ARG A 40 0.81 -11.89 -10.71
N LEU A 41 -0.12 -11.85 -9.72
CA LEU A 41 -0.38 -10.65 -8.93
C LEU A 41 0.85 -10.34 -8.08
N GLY A 42 1.32 -9.11 -8.18
CA GLY A 42 2.46 -8.59 -7.45
C GLY A 42 2.04 -7.72 -6.28
N GLU A 43 2.53 -6.49 -6.28
CA GLU A 43 2.27 -5.51 -5.23
C GLU A 43 0.88 -4.88 -5.38
N VAL A 44 0.24 -4.63 -4.24
CA VAL A 44 -1.02 -3.87 -4.16
C VAL A 44 -0.79 -2.62 -3.32
N TYR A 45 -1.26 -1.48 -3.81
CA TYR A 45 -1.16 -0.20 -3.10
C TYR A 45 -2.51 0.50 -3.07
N TYR A 46 -3.04 0.69 -1.88
CA TYR A 46 -4.25 1.45 -1.63
C TYR A 46 -3.88 2.87 -1.18
N ALA A 47 -4.06 3.86 -2.05
CA ALA A 47 -3.79 5.27 -1.77
C ALA A 47 -5.06 5.96 -1.27
N ALA A 48 -5.03 6.52 -0.06
CA ALA A 48 -6.16 7.22 0.54
C ALA A 48 -7.51 6.49 0.34
N PRO A 49 -7.62 5.19 0.69
CA PRO A 49 -8.77 4.38 0.30
C PRO A 49 -10.08 4.89 0.91
N ASP A 50 -11.01 5.29 0.04
CA ASP A 50 -12.38 5.68 0.40
C ASP A 50 -13.30 4.46 0.35
N ALA A 51 -13.09 3.56 1.26
CA ALA A 51 -13.88 2.34 1.45
C ALA A 51 -14.32 2.25 2.93
N ASP A 52 -15.50 1.70 3.19
CA ASP A 52 -15.92 1.38 4.55
C ASP A 52 -14.86 0.55 5.26
N PHE A 53 -14.41 0.99 6.44
CA PHE A 53 -13.21 0.43 7.05
C PHE A 53 -13.40 -1.04 7.49
N ARG A 54 -14.57 -1.41 8.03
CA ARG A 54 -14.85 -2.79 8.42
C ARG A 54 -14.86 -3.71 7.20
N THR A 55 -15.58 -3.29 6.16
CA THR A 55 -15.65 -4.04 4.90
C THR A 55 -14.28 -4.18 4.27
N PHE A 56 -13.47 -3.12 4.32
CA PHE A 56 -12.12 -3.11 3.76
C PHE A 56 -11.22 -4.12 4.48
N VAL A 57 -11.22 -4.15 5.81
CA VAL A 57 -10.47 -5.12 6.61
C VAL A 57 -10.94 -6.55 6.32
N GLY A 58 -12.25 -6.81 6.29
CA GLY A 58 -12.80 -8.13 5.97
C GLY A 58 -12.38 -8.63 4.58
N TYR A 59 -12.24 -7.75 3.60
CA TYR A 59 -11.71 -8.12 2.28
C TYR A 59 -10.20 -8.33 2.29
N LEU A 60 -9.41 -7.55 3.06
CA LEU A 60 -7.99 -7.79 3.22
C LEU A 60 -7.69 -9.16 3.85
N GLN A 61 -8.48 -9.59 4.82
CA GLN A 61 -8.36 -10.92 5.42
C GLN A 61 -8.43 -12.03 4.37
N ARG A 62 -9.33 -11.89 3.40
CA ARG A 62 -9.51 -12.84 2.30
C ARG A 62 -8.41 -12.79 1.24
N GLN A 63 -7.61 -11.73 1.21
CA GLN A 63 -6.48 -11.58 0.28
C GLN A 63 -5.19 -12.20 0.80
N LYS A 64 -5.19 -12.80 2.00
CA LYS A 64 -4.01 -13.45 2.56
C LYS A 64 -3.50 -14.54 1.61
N GLY A 65 -2.25 -14.39 1.16
CA GLY A 65 -1.65 -15.29 0.18
C GLY A 65 -1.94 -14.97 -1.29
N ILE A 66 -2.75 -13.94 -1.56
CA ILE A 66 -3.01 -13.45 -2.91
C ILE A 66 -2.09 -12.25 -3.19
N GLY A 67 -1.18 -12.40 -4.17
CA GLY A 67 -0.17 -11.39 -4.43
C GLY A 67 0.98 -11.44 -3.41
N LYS A 68 1.84 -10.40 -3.44
CA LYS A 68 3.02 -10.34 -2.57
C LYS A 68 2.72 -9.63 -1.27
N ARG A 69 2.39 -8.33 -1.34
CA ARG A 69 2.20 -7.48 -0.16
C ARG A 69 1.23 -6.34 -0.48
N ALA A 70 0.33 -6.05 0.44
CA ALA A 70 -0.54 -4.88 0.35
C ALA A 70 0.04 -3.71 1.17
N THR A 71 0.05 -2.50 0.60
CA THR A 71 0.31 -1.25 1.33
C THR A 71 -0.98 -0.44 1.38
N VAL A 72 -1.31 0.07 2.55
CA VAL A 72 -2.44 0.98 2.78
C VAL A 72 -1.88 2.32 3.24
N ALA A 73 -1.89 3.32 2.34
CA ALA A 73 -1.42 4.66 2.65
C ALA A 73 -2.58 5.51 3.20
N ILE A 74 -2.41 5.97 4.43
CA ILE A 74 -3.42 6.71 5.20
C ILE A 74 -2.95 8.13 5.53
N ASN A 75 -3.89 9.08 5.57
CA ASN A 75 -3.70 10.41 6.13
C ASN A 75 -4.86 10.71 7.10
N MET A 76 -4.58 10.77 8.39
CA MET A 76 -5.60 10.99 9.42
C MET A 76 -6.24 12.39 9.36
N HIS A 77 -5.63 13.33 8.62
CA HIS A 77 -6.14 14.69 8.42
C HIS A 77 -6.86 14.87 7.08
N ASP A 78 -6.98 13.83 6.27
CA ASP A 78 -7.63 13.85 4.95
C ASP A 78 -9.06 14.42 5.04
N SER A 79 -9.28 15.58 4.40
CA SER A 79 -10.57 16.28 4.46
C SER A 79 -11.64 15.60 3.62
N VAL A 80 -11.27 14.97 2.51
CA VAL A 80 -12.21 14.26 1.63
C VAL A 80 -12.75 13.04 2.35
N LEU A 81 -11.87 12.25 2.97
CA LEU A 81 -12.26 11.08 3.74
C LEU A 81 -13.05 11.45 5.01
N ARG A 82 -12.74 12.59 5.63
CA ARG A 82 -13.54 13.11 6.73
C ARG A 82 -14.98 13.41 6.30
N TRP A 83 -15.16 14.06 5.15
CA TRP A 83 -16.48 14.31 4.58
C TRP A 83 -17.21 13.01 4.23
N SER A 84 -16.52 12.10 3.57
CA SER A 84 -17.05 10.77 3.23
C SER A 84 -17.51 10.03 4.48
N SER A 85 -16.70 10.02 5.57
CA SER A 85 -17.07 9.38 6.85
C SER A 85 -18.36 9.96 7.43
N LEU A 86 -18.52 11.28 7.43
CA LEU A 86 -19.72 11.93 7.94
C LEU A 86 -20.96 11.56 7.13
N HIS A 87 -20.82 11.53 5.82
CA HIS A 87 -21.94 11.21 4.92
C HIS A 87 -22.32 9.73 5.00
N GLN A 88 -21.35 8.84 5.04
CA GLN A 88 -21.55 7.38 5.09
C GLN A 88 -21.77 6.84 6.52
N ARG A 89 -21.59 7.67 7.56
CA ARG A 89 -21.67 7.29 8.98
C ARG A 89 -20.79 6.10 9.35
N ALA A 90 -19.62 6.01 8.71
CA ALA A 90 -18.62 4.97 8.92
C ALA A 90 -17.24 5.52 8.60
N SER A 91 -16.22 5.09 9.33
CA SER A 91 -14.85 5.47 9.02
C SER A 91 -14.39 4.90 7.68
N ARG A 92 -13.39 5.58 7.08
CA ARG A 92 -12.85 5.20 5.78
C ARG A 92 -11.48 4.57 5.99
N ALA A 93 -11.14 3.57 5.17
CA ALA A 93 -9.88 2.83 5.32
C ALA A 93 -8.63 3.71 5.21
N GLY A 94 -8.68 4.84 4.51
CA GLY A 94 -7.60 5.84 4.45
C GLY A 94 -7.58 6.81 5.65
N ARG A 95 -8.60 6.77 6.50
CA ARG A 95 -8.74 7.52 7.76
C ARG A 95 -9.49 6.64 8.79
N PRO A 96 -8.87 5.54 9.22
CA PRO A 96 -9.53 4.50 9.99
C PRO A 96 -9.86 4.92 11.43
N ASP A 97 -10.92 4.34 11.97
CA ASP A 97 -11.23 4.31 13.40
C ASP A 97 -11.28 2.85 13.87
N LEU A 98 -10.29 2.43 14.64
CA LEU A 98 -10.19 1.06 15.14
C LEU A 98 -11.34 0.68 16.08
N GLY A 99 -12.00 1.66 16.72
CA GLY A 99 -13.16 1.43 17.56
C GLY A 99 -14.38 0.89 16.80
N GLU A 100 -14.37 0.96 15.48
CA GLU A 100 -15.42 0.38 14.64
C GLU A 100 -15.22 -1.11 14.34
N LEU A 101 -14.03 -1.66 14.55
CA LEU A 101 -13.74 -3.08 14.29
C LEU A 101 -14.21 -3.97 15.43
N SER A 102 -14.50 -5.22 15.11
CA SER A 102 -14.64 -6.27 16.11
C SER A 102 -13.27 -6.56 16.77
N GLU A 103 -13.28 -7.21 17.94
CA GLU A 103 -12.04 -7.63 18.60
C GLU A 103 -11.21 -8.57 17.72
N ASP A 104 -11.86 -9.47 16.99
CA ASP A 104 -11.19 -10.42 16.11
C ASP A 104 -10.57 -9.72 14.89
N ASP A 105 -11.27 -8.78 14.27
CA ASP A 105 -10.74 -7.99 13.15
C ASP A 105 -9.58 -7.09 13.61
N THR A 106 -9.70 -6.50 14.79
CA THR A 106 -8.62 -5.70 15.39
C THR A 106 -7.38 -6.56 15.64
N ARG A 107 -7.56 -7.73 16.26
CA ARG A 107 -6.45 -8.68 16.52
C ARG A 107 -5.79 -9.12 15.22
N TRP A 108 -6.59 -9.44 14.20
CA TRP A 108 -6.07 -9.81 12.90
C TRP A 108 -5.26 -8.67 12.25
N LEU A 109 -5.78 -7.44 12.28
CA LEU A 109 -5.09 -6.28 11.70
C LEU A 109 -3.75 -6.00 12.40
N LEU A 110 -3.72 -6.07 13.73
CA LEU A 110 -2.50 -5.91 14.53
C LEU A 110 -1.46 -6.96 14.14
N GLN A 111 -1.88 -8.23 14.05
CA GLN A 111 -1.00 -9.32 13.68
C GLN A 111 -0.50 -9.20 12.24
N ALA A 112 -1.39 -8.87 11.28
CA ALA A 112 -1.03 -8.72 9.87
C ALA A 112 -0.03 -7.57 9.64
N ALA A 113 -0.15 -6.47 10.40
CA ALA A 113 0.80 -5.37 10.36
C ALA A 113 2.14 -5.73 11.05
N ALA A 114 2.10 -6.49 12.15
CA ALA A 114 3.29 -6.95 12.86
C ALA A 114 4.12 -7.94 12.02
N ASP A 115 3.45 -8.83 11.30
CA ASP A 115 4.06 -9.87 10.45
C ASP A 115 4.44 -9.36 9.05
N ASP A 116 4.33 -8.05 8.78
CA ASP A 116 4.58 -7.45 7.47
C ASP A 116 3.74 -8.06 6.32
N ALA A 117 2.58 -8.64 6.64
CA ALA A 117 1.61 -9.08 5.64
C ALA A 117 0.89 -7.89 5.00
N ILE A 118 0.74 -6.81 5.76
CA ILE A 118 0.21 -5.52 5.34
C ILE A 118 1.15 -4.43 5.81
N ASP A 119 1.50 -3.50 4.91
CA ASP A 119 2.18 -2.26 5.28
C ASP A 119 1.14 -1.16 5.50
N VAL A 120 1.03 -0.64 6.70
CA VAL A 120 0.31 0.61 6.95
C VAL A 120 1.29 1.77 6.79
N LEU A 121 1.14 2.56 5.75
CA LEU A 121 1.94 3.77 5.54
C LEU A 121 1.17 4.98 6.07
N TRP A 122 1.60 5.49 7.21
CA TRP A 122 1.01 6.71 7.77
C TRP A 122 1.71 7.94 7.20
N VAL A 123 1.03 8.59 6.27
CA VAL A 123 1.48 9.86 5.70
C VAL A 123 1.11 10.97 6.67
N LYS A 124 2.12 11.51 7.38
CA LYS A 124 2.01 12.62 8.32
C LYS A 124 2.45 13.90 7.63
N PRO A 125 1.53 14.79 7.25
CA PRO A 125 1.87 15.99 6.48
C PRO A 125 2.86 16.92 7.15
N GLU A 126 2.88 16.96 8.49
CA GLU A 126 3.83 17.76 9.28
C GLU A 126 5.29 17.34 9.10
N GLY A 127 5.54 16.10 8.68
CA GLY A 127 6.86 15.58 8.35
C GLY A 127 7.23 15.69 6.86
N LEU A 128 6.31 16.18 6.02
CA LEU A 128 6.46 16.22 4.56
C LEU A 128 6.46 17.67 4.04
N PRO A 129 7.63 18.25 3.75
CA PRO A 129 7.73 19.66 3.35
C PRO A 129 6.85 20.00 2.15
N GLY A 130 5.94 20.96 2.31
CA GLY A 130 5.06 21.42 1.23
C GLY A 130 3.78 20.61 1.03
N LEU A 131 3.56 19.53 1.77
CA LEU A 131 2.30 18.80 1.72
C LEU A 131 1.23 19.51 2.57
N ALA A 132 0.06 19.76 1.97
CA ALA A 132 -1.09 20.27 2.72
C ALA A 132 -1.59 19.22 3.72
N GLN A 133 -1.92 19.65 4.96
CA GLN A 133 -2.37 18.72 6.02
C GLN A 133 -3.59 17.89 5.61
N SER A 134 -4.54 18.51 4.96
CA SER A 134 -5.80 17.87 4.54
C SER A 134 -5.72 17.17 3.18
N SER A 135 -4.52 16.96 2.61
CA SER A 135 -4.35 16.41 1.27
C SER A 135 -4.95 15.00 1.17
N HIS A 136 -5.79 14.82 0.16
CA HIS A 136 -6.28 13.53 -0.32
C HIS A 136 -5.42 12.99 -1.47
N THR A 137 -4.67 13.88 -2.11
CA THR A 137 -3.87 13.65 -3.32
C THR A 137 -2.39 13.44 -3.01
N PHE A 138 -2.03 13.30 -1.74
CA PHE A 138 -0.66 13.19 -1.22
C PHE A 138 0.21 12.17 -1.98
N TRP A 139 -0.38 11.12 -2.50
CA TRP A 139 0.33 10.00 -3.11
C TRP A 139 0.95 10.35 -4.48
N TYR A 140 0.44 11.38 -5.18
CA TYR A 140 1.02 11.90 -6.41
C TYR A 140 1.47 13.36 -6.31
N ASP A 141 0.94 14.13 -5.35
CA ASP A 141 1.33 15.54 -5.15
C ASP A 141 2.69 15.69 -4.47
N HIS A 142 3.07 14.73 -3.62
CA HIS A 142 4.32 14.81 -2.86
C HIS A 142 5.39 13.87 -3.41
N PRO A 143 6.58 14.39 -3.82
CA PRO A 143 7.61 13.60 -4.51
C PRO A 143 8.15 12.41 -3.67
N TRP A 144 8.20 12.53 -2.33
CA TRP A 144 8.63 11.42 -1.48
C TRP A 144 7.64 10.27 -1.52
N VAL A 145 6.34 10.58 -1.42
CA VAL A 145 5.29 9.56 -1.40
C VAL A 145 5.15 8.87 -2.75
N SER A 146 5.19 9.64 -3.85
CA SER A 146 5.15 9.07 -5.20
C SER A 146 6.39 8.23 -5.51
N THR A 147 7.58 8.64 -5.02
CA THR A 147 8.80 7.83 -5.20
C THR A 147 8.77 6.56 -4.37
N ASP A 148 8.29 6.60 -3.12
CA ASP A 148 8.09 5.40 -2.29
C ASP A 148 7.16 4.40 -2.99
N LEU A 149 6.04 4.88 -3.53
CA LEU A 149 5.13 4.06 -4.32
C LEU A 149 5.83 3.42 -5.53
N LEU A 150 6.64 4.18 -6.28
CA LEU A 150 7.38 3.65 -7.42
C LEU A 150 8.42 2.61 -7.00
N LEU A 151 9.16 2.84 -5.92
CA LEU A 151 10.11 1.86 -5.37
C LEU A 151 9.42 0.54 -5.02
N LYS A 152 8.23 0.60 -4.42
CA LYS A 152 7.43 -0.58 -4.16
C LYS A 152 6.98 -1.26 -5.46
N MET A 153 6.36 -0.51 -6.37
CA MET A 153 5.75 -1.08 -7.57
C MET A 153 6.76 -1.64 -8.57
N LEU A 154 7.91 -1.00 -8.73
CA LEU A 154 8.90 -1.40 -9.73
C LEU A 154 9.89 -2.42 -9.18
N PHE A 155 10.27 -2.30 -7.91
CA PHE A 155 11.34 -3.11 -7.32
C PHE A 155 10.85 -4.07 -6.23
N GLY A 156 9.60 -3.94 -5.76
CA GLY A 156 9.04 -4.78 -4.68
C GLY A 156 9.76 -4.62 -3.35
N LEU A 157 10.42 -3.46 -3.10
CA LEU A 157 11.20 -3.24 -1.90
C LEU A 157 10.29 -3.19 -0.65
N PRO A 158 10.69 -3.85 0.45
CA PRO A 158 10.02 -3.70 1.74
C PRO A 158 10.19 -2.27 2.28
N PRO A 159 9.31 -1.80 3.18
CA PRO A 159 9.30 -0.41 3.64
C PRO A 159 10.64 0.09 4.19
N ALA A 160 11.34 -0.71 4.99
CA ALA A 160 12.64 -0.34 5.53
C ALA A 160 13.69 -0.11 4.42
N GLU A 161 13.66 -0.90 3.35
CA GLU A 161 14.56 -0.75 2.20
C GLU A 161 14.18 0.41 1.28
N ARG A 162 12.95 0.93 1.42
CA ARG A 162 12.50 2.18 0.78
C ARG A 162 12.84 3.43 1.60
N GLY A 163 13.49 3.27 2.77
CA GLY A 163 13.93 4.36 3.64
C GLY A 163 12.90 4.82 4.68
N LEU A 164 11.77 4.11 4.79
CA LEU A 164 10.74 4.40 5.78
C LEU A 164 11.17 3.95 7.19
N GLU A 165 10.61 4.60 8.20
CA GLU A 165 10.80 4.24 9.60
C GLU A 165 9.56 3.55 10.18
N ALA A 166 9.80 2.53 11.01
CA ALA A 166 8.74 1.83 11.70
C ALA A 166 8.32 2.58 12.95
N GLY A 167 7.02 2.69 13.18
CA GLY A 167 6.41 3.17 14.41
C GLY A 167 5.31 2.24 14.90
N VAL A 168 4.84 2.48 16.11
CA VAL A 168 3.69 1.79 16.69
C VAL A 168 2.71 2.82 17.20
N SER A 169 1.46 2.73 16.80
CA SER A 169 0.40 3.64 17.25
C SER A 169 0.01 3.37 18.72
N ALA A 170 -0.70 4.32 19.36
CA ALA A 170 -1.23 4.13 20.70
C ALA A 170 -2.13 2.89 20.83
N ALA A 171 -2.75 2.45 19.73
CA ALA A 171 -3.58 1.24 19.68
C ALA A 171 -2.78 -0.03 19.34
N GLY A 172 -1.44 0.05 19.25
CA GLY A 172 -0.57 -1.10 19.00
C GLY A 172 -0.39 -1.47 17.52
N VAL A 173 -0.93 -0.71 16.57
CA VAL A 173 -0.75 -0.97 15.14
C VAL A 173 0.65 -0.55 14.72
N LYS A 174 1.45 -1.48 14.18
CA LYS A 174 2.71 -1.17 13.49
C LYS A 174 2.41 -0.39 12.22
N TYR A 175 3.12 0.69 12.01
CA TYR A 175 3.02 1.49 10.78
C TYR A 175 4.41 1.93 10.31
N TRP A 176 4.45 2.47 9.10
CA TRP A 176 5.64 3.04 8.48
C TRP A 176 5.40 4.52 8.20
N GLU A 177 6.43 5.34 8.33
CA GLU A 177 6.36 6.77 8.10
C GLU A 177 7.63 7.33 7.45
N PHE A 178 7.53 8.53 6.92
CA PHE A 178 8.67 9.26 6.36
C PHE A 178 9.43 9.96 7.48
N SER A 179 10.74 9.71 7.56
CA SER A 179 11.63 10.44 8.46
C SER A 179 12.00 11.82 7.90
N PRO A 180 12.43 12.77 8.75
CA PRO A 180 12.89 14.08 8.27
C PRO A 180 14.07 14.03 7.29
N ASP A 181 14.89 12.98 7.37
CA ASP A 181 16.04 12.72 6.51
C ASP A 181 15.73 11.81 5.32
N TYR A 182 14.44 11.53 5.05
CA TYR A 182 14.01 10.63 3.97
C TYR A 182 14.63 10.98 2.61
N GLY A 183 14.76 12.27 2.29
CA GLY A 183 15.40 12.70 1.04
C GLY A 183 16.86 12.23 0.89
N GLN A 184 17.62 12.20 1.99
CA GLN A 184 19.00 11.69 2.00
C GLN A 184 19.02 10.16 1.85
N ARG A 185 18.12 9.47 2.56
CA ARG A 185 17.97 8.02 2.45
C ARG A 185 17.58 7.61 1.03
N LEU A 186 16.64 8.33 0.43
CA LEU A 186 16.21 8.10 -0.95
C LEU A 186 17.39 8.23 -1.93
N TRP A 187 18.24 9.26 -1.78
CA TRP A 187 19.43 9.42 -2.60
C TRP A 187 20.32 8.18 -2.54
N THR A 188 20.62 7.67 -1.34
CA THR A 188 21.44 6.46 -1.13
C THR A 188 20.79 5.22 -1.78
N ILE A 189 19.46 5.08 -1.66
CA ILE A 189 18.73 3.99 -2.27
C ILE A 189 18.84 4.04 -3.79
N MET A 190 18.65 5.22 -4.39
CA MET A 190 18.74 5.41 -5.84
C MET A 190 20.14 5.12 -6.39
N GLN A 191 21.20 5.52 -5.67
CA GLN A 191 22.57 5.17 -6.03
C GLN A 191 22.78 3.64 -6.03
N ARG A 192 22.37 2.96 -4.96
CA ARG A 192 22.45 1.49 -4.86
C ARG A 192 21.72 0.78 -6.01
N LEU A 193 20.52 1.22 -6.33
CA LEU A 193 19.72 0.65 -7.43
C LEU A 193 20.38 0.90 -8.79
N GLY A 194 20.96 2.08 -9.01
CA GLY A 194 21.72 2.42 -10.21
C GLY A 194 22.94 1.53 -10.39
N GLU A 195 23.71 1.30 -9.32
CA GLU A 195 24.86 0.39 -9.34
C GLU A 195 24.46 -1.06 -9.63
N GLN A 196 23.36 -1.51 -9.06
CA GLN A 196 22.84 -2.87 -9.31
C GLN A 196 22.41 -3.02 -10.78
N ALA A 197 21.74 -2.02 -11.34
CA ALA A 197 21.34 -2.02 -12.74
C ALA A 197 22.56 -2.03 -13.68
N ALA A 198 23.61 -1.28 -13.35
CA ALA A 198 24.86 -1.25 -14.15
C ALA A 198 25.64 -2.56 -14.12
N ARG A 199 25.48 -3.37 -13.06
CA ARG A 199 26.11 -4.70 -12.91
C ARG A 199 25.30 -5.83 -13.49
N ALA A 200 24.01 -5.60 -13.81
CA ALA A 200 23.16 -6.63 -14.39
C ALA A 200 23.68 -7.00 -15.80
N PRO A 201 23.86 -8.28 -16.13
CA PRO A 201 24.28 -8.68 -17.47
C PRO A 201 23.22 -8.25 -18.49
N ASP A 202 23.71 -7.75 -19.60
CA ASP A 202 22.88 -7.24 -20.71
C ASP A 202 21.92 -8.38 -21.19
N SER A 203 20.64 -8.27 -20.83
CA SER A 203 19.63 -9.27 -21.18
C SER A 203 19.17 -9.19 -22.65
N THR A 204 19.91 -8.44 -23.48
CA THR A 204 19.60 -8.23 -24.90
C THR A 204 20.12 -9.31 -25.83
N THR A 205 20.80 -10.35 -25.37
CA THR A 205 21.10 -11.51 -26.22
C THR A 205 19.88 -12.43 -26.35
N VAL A 206 18.83 -11.95 -27.00
CA VAL A 206 17.87 -12.84 -27.66
C VAL A 206 18.63 -13.53 -28.79
N LYS A 207 18.96 -14.80 -28.60
CA LYS A 207 19.43 -15.63 -29.72
C LYS A 207 18.30 -15.74 -30.75
N PRO A 208 18.63 -15.64 -32.04
CA PRO A 208 17.69 -15.77 -33.14
C PRO A 208 17.03 -17.15 -33.19
#